data_fd7af0c3d23cfe18b240cc9dd275cdc5
#
_entry.id   fd7af0c3d23cfe18b240cc9dd275cdc5
#
_cell.length_a   1.000
_cell.length_b   1.000
_cell.length_c   1.000
_cell.angle_alpha   90.00
_cell.angle_beta   90.00
_cell.angle_gamma   90.00
#
_symmetry.space_group_name_H-M   'P 1'
#
loop_
_entity.id
_entity.type
_entity.pdbx_description
1 polymer ?
#
loop_
_entity_poly.entity_id
_entity_poly.type
_entity_poly.pdbx_seq_one_letter_code
_entity_poly.pdbx_strand_id
1 'polypeptide(L)'
;MVYTTVYTVEKGVFLMKKNRFLTLTALLTAIAIVVPIVMPFKVVIPPASYTLGSHVAIFIAMFLSPWMTVFVVLGSTIGFFLAGFPFIIVLRAFSHILFGTLGALYLRKFPNILENKKSSWIFNIVLAIIHAIGEVFVCFVFYSVTGQDLQKLLYVLFVLVGVGTIIH
;
A
#
# COMPACT_ATOMS: atom_id res chain seq x y z
N MET A 1 -30.83 28.37 1.45
CA MET A 1 -29.62 28.63 2.25
C MET A 1 -28.53 27.71 1.73
N VAL A 2 -27.74 28.21 0.78
CA VAL A 2 -26.70 27.44 0.09
C VAL A 2 -25.48 27.42 0.98
N TYR A 3 -25.12 26.25 1.53
CA TYR A 3 -23.86 26.08 2.26
C TYR A 3 -22.71 26.04 1.26
N THR A 4 -22.13 27.20 0.99
CA THR A 4 -20.87 27.32 0.27
C THR A 4 -19.78 26.70 1.14
N THR A 5 -19.36 25.49 0.81
CA THR A 5 -18.20 24.85 1.45
C THR A 5 -16.96 25.57 0.94
N VAL A 6 -16.53 26.63 1.64
CA VAL A 6 -15.27 27.31 1.37
C VAL A 6 -14.14 26.36 1.75
N TYR A 7 -13.50 25.80 0.75
CA TYR A 7 -12.23 25.07 0.94
C TYR A 7 -11.12 26.09 1.02
N THR A 8 -10.73 26.45 2.21
CA THR A 8 -9.51 27.22 2.41
C THR A 8 -8.30 26.29 2.24
N VAL A 9 -7.63 26.44 1.10
CA VAL A 9 -6.32 25.82 0.84
C VAL A 9 -5.28 26.67 1.54
N GLU A 10 -5.13 26.52 2.84
CA GLU A 10 -3.98 27.06 3.56
C GLU A 10 -2.84 26.05 3.47
N LYS A 11 -1.80 26.43 2.73
CA LYS A 11 -0.51 25.70 2.62
C LYS A 11 -0.59 24.22 2.17
N GLY A 12 -1.39 23.91 1.15
CA GLY A 12 -1.37 22.59 0.53
C GLY A 12 -1.87 21.43 1.40
N VAL A 13 -2.53 21.71 2.52
CA VAL A 13 -3.11 20.69 3.42
C VAL A 13 -4.63 20.72 3.28
N PHE A 14 -5.19 19.65 2.73
CA PHE A 14 -6.63 19.45 2.68
C PHE A 14 -7.14 19.08 4.08
N LEU A 15 -7.61 20.06 4.84
CA LEU A 15 -8.22 19.83 6.15
C LEU A 15 -9.65 19.30 5.97
N MET A 16 -9.79 17.99 5.98
CA MET A 16 -11.10 17.36 6.01
C MET A 16 -11.78 17.54 7.38
N LYS A 17 -13.11 17.81 7.39
CA LYS A 17 -13.89 17.76 8.63
C LYS A 17 -13.75 16.37 9.27
N LYS A 18 -13.61 16.33 10.60
CA LYS A 18 -13.39 15.08 11.38
C LYS A 18 -14.32 13.93 10.97
N ASN A 19 -15.61 14.20 10.80
CA ASN A 19 -16.60 13.19 10.44
C ASN A 19 -16.33 12.61 9.03
N ARG A 20 -16.00 13.46 8.06
CA ARG A 20 -15.65 13.02 6.70
C ARG A 20 -14.37 12.17 6.68
N PHE A 21 -13.37 12.58 7.46
CA PHE A 21 -12.14 11.79 7.63
C PHE A 21 -12.46 10.39 8.18
N LEU A 22 -13.23 10.30 9.25
CA LEU A 22 -13.59 9.02 9.88
C LEU A 22 -14.39 8.13 8.92
N THR A 23 -15.40 8.68 8.24
CA THR A 23 -16.24 7.92 7.30
C THR A 23 -15.41 7.37 6.13
N LEU A 24 -14.58 8.20 5.50
CA LEU A 24 -13.75 7.76 4.38
C LEU A 24 -12.70 6.74 4.82
N THR A 25 -12.09 6.93 5.99
CA THR A 25 -11.13 5.96 6.55
C THR A 25 -11.81 4.61 6.79
N ALA A 26 -12.98 4.60 7.42
CA ALA A 26 -13.73 3.38 7.68
C ALA A 26 -14.14 2.66 6.39
N LEU A 27 -14.63 3.41 5.38
CA LEU A 27 -15.04 2.85 4.09
C LEU A 27 -13.84 2.24 3.34
N LEU A 28 -12.74 2.97 3.21
CA LEU A 28 -11.55 2.47 2.51
C LEU A 28 -10.91 1.29 3.24
N THR A 29 -10.91 1.32 4.59
CA THR A 29 -10.43 0.19 5.40
C THR A 29 -11.31 -1.04 5.21
N ALA A 30 -12.64 -0.89 5.18
CA ALA A 30 -13.55 -1.99 4.90
C ALA A 30 -13.31 -2.59 3.51
N ILE A 31 -13.14 -1.76 2.48
CA ILE A 31 -12.79 -2.22 1.12
C ILE A 31 -11.45 -2.98 1.14
N ALA A 32 -10.44 -2.45 1.83
CA ALA A 32 -9.12 -3.09 1.92
C ALA A 32 -9.17 -4.46 2.63
N ILE A 33 -10.07 -4.64 3.61
CA ILE A 33 -10.31 -5.93 4.27
C ILE A 33 -11.02 -6.90 3.31
N VAL A 34 -12.03 -6.45 2.61
CA VAL A 34 -12.92 -7.30 1.81
C VAL A 34 -12.24 -7.77 0.51
N VAL A 35 -11.44 -6.91 -0.14
CA VAL A 35 -10.82 -7.24 -1.43
C VAL A 35 -10.03 -8.55 -1.42
N PRO A 36 -9.09 -8.83 -0.49
CA PRO A 36 -8.37 -10.11 -0.46
C PRO A 36 -9.29 -11.34 -0.27
N ILE A 37 -10.43 -11.15 0.39
CA ILE A 37 -11.38 -12.22 0.69
C ILE A 37 -12.19 -12.58 -0.56
N VAL A 38 -12.78 -11.58 -1.22
CA VAL A 38 -13.79 -11.80 -2.28
C VAL A 38 -13.21 -11.81 -3.70
N MET A 39 -11.99 -11.28 -3.91
CA MET A 39 -11.43 -11.15 -5.25
C MET A 39 -11.13 -12.53 -5.87
N PRO A 40 -11.78 -12.90 -6.98
CA PRO A 40 -11.55 -14.19 -7.65
C PRO A 40 -10.21 -14.20 -8.42
N PHE A 41 -9.76 -13.04 -8.91
CA PHE A 41 -8.53 -12.90 -9.68
C PHE A 41 -7.33 -12.70 -8.75
N LYS A 42 -6.81 -13.83 -8.25
CA LYS A 42 -5.60 -13.85 -7.41
C LYS A 42 -4.72 -15.02 -7.79
N VAL A 43 -3.42 -14.78 -7.89
CA VAL A 43 -2.38 -15.79 -8.08
C VAL A 43 -1.53 -15.83 -6.81
N VAL A 44 -1.42 -17.01 -6.21
CA VAL A 44 -0.66 -17.20 -4.96
C VAL A 44 0.44 -18.20 -5.21
N ILE A 45 1.69 -17.74 -5.24
CA ILE A 45 2.91 -18.54 -5.39
C ILE A 45 3.87 -18.06 -4.28
N PRO A 46 3.79 -18.63 -3.07
CA PRO A 46 4.61 -18.12 -1.96
C PRO A 46 6.12 -18.08 -2.28
N PRO A 47 6.79 -16.99 -1.94
CA PRO A 47 6.36 -15.84 -1.13
C PRO A 47 5.57 -14.78 -1.90
N ALA A 48 5.39 -14.90 -3.21
CA ALA A 48 4.66 -13.93 -4.02
C ALA A 48 3.14 -14.18 -4.01
N SER A 49 2.38 -13.10 -4.13
CA SER A 49 0.95 -13.13 -4.43
C SER A 49 0.57 -11.88 -5.21
N TYR A 50 -0.32 -12.06 -6.17
CA TYR A 50 -0.85 -10.99 -7.01
C TYR A 50 -2.36 -11.03 -6.90
N THR A 51 -2.93 -10.09 -6.15
CA THR A 51 -4.38 -9.97 -5.96
C THR A 51 -4.84 -8.67 -6.61
N LEU A 52 -5.66 -8.80 -7.65
CA LEU A 52 -6.15 -7.64 -8.40
C LEU A 52 -6.88 -6.67 -7.47
N GLY A 53 -6.53 -5.39 -7.55
CA GLY A 53 -7.18 -4.32 -6.79
C GLY A 53 -6.76 -4.19 -5.32
N SER A 54 -5.87 -5.05 -4.80
CA SER A 54 -5.45 -5.00 -3.38
C SER A 54 -4.82 -3.65 -2.96
N HIS A 55 -4.18 -2.96 -3.89
CA HIS A 55 -3.54 -1.67 -3.64
C HIS A 55 -4.45 -0.45 -3.87
N VAL A 56 -5.60 -0.61 -4.53
CA VAL A 56 -6.47 0.52 -4.91
C VAL A 56 -6.90 1.36 -3.71
N ALA A 57 -7.36 0.72 -2.63
CA ALA A 57 -7.77 1.43 -1.43
C ALA A 57 -6.59 2.17 -0.76
N ILE A 58 -5.38 1.58 -0.79
CA ILE A 58 -4.15 2.17 -0.24
C ILE A 58 -3.77 3.41 -1.05
N PHE A 59 -3.78 3.34 -2.39
CA PHE A 59 -3.49 4.49 -3.25
C PHE A 59 -4.49 5.61 -3.04
N ILE A 60 -5.79 5.33 -2.98
CA ILE A 60 -6.79 6.36 -2.70
C ILE A 60 -6.53 7.02 -1.34
N ALA A 61 -6.26 6.24 -0.29
CA ALA A 61 -5.95 6.76 1.03
C ALA A 61 -4.69 7.62 1.03
N MET A 62 -3.67 7.25 0.25
CA MET A 62 -2.41 7.97 0.11
C MET A 62 -2.60 9.41 -0.40
N PHE A 63 -3.56 9.64 -1.31
CA PHE A 63 -3.92 10.98 -1.77
C PHE A 63 -4.70 11.80 -0.73
N LEU A 64 -5.34 11.15 0.22
CA LEU A 64 -6.22 11.79 1.18
C LEU A 64 -5.50 12.15 2.49
N SER A 65 -4.75 11.21 3.08
CA SER A 65 -4.05 11.45 4.35
C SER A 65 -3.07 10.32 4.69
N PRO A 66 -1.88 10.64 5.25
CA PRO A 66 -0.94 9.65 5.77
C PRO A 66 -1.57 8.74 6.85
N TRP A 67 -2.35 9.31 7.77
CA TRP A 67 -3.05 8.54 8.82
C TRP A 67 -4.09 7.59 8.24
N MET A 68 -4.85 8.07 7.24
CA MET A 68 -5.82 7.21 6.54
C MET A 68 -5.12 6.04 5.86
N THR A 69 -3.97 6.29 5.22
CA THR A 69 -3.16 5.26 4.59
C THR A 69 -2.73 4.18 5.58
N VAL A 70 -2.28 4.57 6.78
CA VAL A 70 -1.92 3.62 7.84
C VAL A 70 -3.09 2.70 8.20
N PHE A 71 -4.28 3.25 8.46
CA PHE A 71 -5.46 2.45 8.81
C PHE A 71 -5.88 1.52 7.67
N VAL A 72 -5.82 1.99 6.43
CA VAL A 72 -6.18 1.19 5.25
C VAL A 72 -5.19 0.05 5.03
N VAL A 73 -3.89 0.27 5.22
CA VAL A 73 -2.87 -0.80 5.14
C VAL A 73 -3.08 -1.82 6.25
N LEU A 74 -3.36 -1.40 7.48
CA LEU A 74 -3.67 -2.34 8.57
C LEU A 74 -4.93 -3.16 8.24
N GLY A 75 -5.96 -2.51 7.68
CA GLY A 75 -7.15 -3.21 7.19
C GLY A 75 -6.82 -4.23 6.09
N SER A 76 -6.02 -3.86 5.10
CA SER A 76 -5.56 -4.79 4.05
C SER A 76 -4.83 -5.98 4.65
N THR A 77 -3.92 -5.76 5.60
CA THR A 77 -3.18 -6.82 6.30
C THR A 77 -4.14 -7.81 6.99
N ILE A 78 -5.14 -7.28 7.70
CA ILE A 78 -6.20 -8.10 8.34
C ILE A 78 -6.99 -8.86 7.27
N GLY A 79 -7.32 -8.23 6.15
CA GLY A 79 -8.02 -8.86 5.04
C GLY A 79 -7.26 -10.06 4.46
N PHE A 80 -5.96 -9.93 4.22
CA PHE A 80 -5.10 -11.04 3.77
C PHE A 80 -5.04 -12.17 4.81
N PHE A 81 -4.96 -11.83 6.09
CA PHE A 81 -4.97 -12.81 7.18
C PHE A 81 -6.30 -13.59 7.23
N LEU A 82 -7.43 -12.89 7.20
CA LEU A 82 -8.76 -13.49 7.22
C LEU A 82 -9.07 -14.30 5.96
N ALA A 83 -8.50 -13.93 4.83
CA ALA A 83 -8.62 -14.67 3.57
C ALA A 83 -7.79 -15.99 3.54
N GLY A 84 -7.05 -16.29 4.62
CA GLY A 84 -6.26 -17.52 4.75
C GLY A 84 -4.99 -17.56 3.92
N PHE A 85 -4.42 -16.39 3.57
CA PHE A 85 -3.14 -16.35 2.86
C PHE A 85 -1.99 -16.81 3.78
N PRO A 86 -0.93 -17.43 3.21
CA PRO A 86 0.29 -17.76 3.96
C PRO A 86 0.83 -16.56 4.75
N PHE A 87 1.30 -16.80 5.97
CA PHE A 87 1.68 -15.72 6.89
C PHE A 87 2.74 -14.77 6.32
N ILE A 88 3.66 -15.28 5.48
CA ILE A 88 4.62 -14.43 4.77
C ILE A 88 3.95 -13.38 3.88
N ILE A 89 2.84 -13.74 3.22
CA ILE A 89 2.08 -12.81 2.37
C ILE A 89 1.37 -11.76 3.24
N VAL A 90 0.88 -12.14 4.42
CA VAL A 90 0.30 -11.20 5.39
C VAL A 90 1.35 -10.18 5.87
N LEU A 91 2.57 -10.64 6.14
CA LEU A 91 3.67 -9.75 6.51
C LEU A 91 4.07 -8.80 5.37
N ARG A 92 4.04 -9.28 4.13
CA ARG A 92 4.24 -8.42 2.94
C ARG A 92 3.15 -7.36 2.84
N ALA A 93 1.88 -7.72 3.03
CA ALA A 93 0.79 -6.75 3.05
C ALA A 93 0.99 -5.69 4.16
N PHE A 94 1.54 -6.08 5.31
CA PHE A 94 1.90 -5.14 6.37
C PHE A 94 3.04 -4.19 5.96
N SER A 95 4.02 -4.65 5.18
CA SER A 95 5.13 -3.81 4.71
C SER A 95 4.69 -2.65 3.80
N HIS A 96 3.48 -2.71 3.23
CA HIS A 96 2.89 -1.62 2.47
C HIS A 96 2.76 -0.30 3.26
N ILE A 97 2.85 -0.37 4.59
CA ILE A 97 2.86 0.83 5.44
C ILE A 97 4.02 1.76 5.10
N LEU A 98 5.16 1.22 4.66
CA LEU A 98 6.33 2.01 4.29
C LEU A 98 6.05 2.87 3.06
N PHE A 99 5.78 2.25 1.90
CA PHE A 99 5.60 3.03 0.67
C PHE A 99 4.33 3.89 0.74
N GLY A 100 3.26 3.37 1.33
CA GLY A 100 2.00 4.10 1.44
C GLY A 100 2.13 5.35 2.30
N THR A 101 2.76 5.25 3.48
CA THR A 101 2.95 6.39 4.37
C THR A 101 3.95 7.40 3.80
N LEU A 102 5.09 6.92 3.26
CA LEU A 102 6.09 7.81 2.64
C LEU A 102 5.51 8.53 1.42
N GLY A 103 4.75 7.81 0.58
CA GLY A 103 4.07 8.40 -0.57
C GLY A 103 3.05 9.46 -0.16
N ALA A 104 2.24 9.19 0.86
CA ALA A 104 1.27 10.14 1.37
C ALA A 104 1.92 11.39 1.98
N LEU A 105 3.01 11.24 2.72
CA LEU A 105 3.78 12.36 3.27
C LEU A 105 4.41 13.20 2.15
N TYR A 106 4.93 12.54 1.11
CA TYR A 106 5.51 13.22 -0.03
C TYR A 106 4.47 13.99 -0.84
N LEU A 107 3.32 13.39 -1.14
CA LEU A 107 2.19 14.05 -1.82
C LEU A 107 1.65 15.24 -1.02
N ARG A 108 1.60 15.12 0.31
CA ARG A 108 1.21 16.22 1.18
C ARG A 108 2.18 17.40 1.10
N LYS A 109 3.48 17.13 0.96
CA LYS A 109 4.52 18.17 0.85
C LYS A 109 4.59 18.79 -0.54
N PHE A 110 4.33 18.00 -1.58
CA PHE A 110 4.44 18.38 -2.99
C PHE A 110 3.15 18.04 -3.76
N PRO A 111 2.02 18.73 -3.51
CA PRO A 111 0.71 18.38 -4.05
C PRO A 111 0.65 18.42 -5.58
N ASN A 112 1.45 19.28 -6.22
CA ASN A 112 1.44 19.49 -7.67
C ASN A 112 2.35 18.52 -8.43
N ILE A 113 2.97 17.54 -7.75
CA ILE A 113 3.93 16.64 -8.41
C ILE A 113 3.28 15.81 -9.54
N LEU A 114 1.98 15.55 -9.43
CA LEU A 114 1.22 14.76 -10.39
C LEU A 114 0.75 15.56 -11.62
N GLU A 115 0.83 16.88 -11.59
CA GLU A 115 0.48 17.75 -12.72
C GLU A 115 1.49 17.61 -13.86
N ASN A 116 2.76 17.33 -13.53
CA ASN A 116 3.80 17.09 -14.50
C ASN A 116 4.00 15.60 -14.73
N LYS A 117 3.79 15.13 -15.95
CA LYS A 117 3.95 13.70 -16.34
C LYS A 117 5.30 13.12 -15.93
N LYS A 118 6.41 13.84 -16.16
CA LYS A 118 7.75 13.38 -15.81
C LYS A 118 7.91 13.19 -14.30
N SER A 119 7.47 14.16 -13.52
CA SER A 119 7.53 14.09 -12.04
C SER A 119 6.64 12.98 -11.49
N SER A 120 5.47 12.80 -12.07
CA SER A 120 4.55 11.71 -11.71
C SER A 120 5.17 10.33 -11.97
N TRP A 121 5.81 10.13 -13.13
CA TRP A 121 6.51 8.89 -13.44
C TRP A 121 7.67 8.61 -12.48
N ILE A 122 8.51 9.63 -12.19
CA ILE A 122 9.61 9.50 -11.23
C ILE A 122 9.06 9.12 -9.84
N PHE A 123 8.00 9.78 -9.39
CA PHE A 123 7.36 9.48 -8.12
C PHE A 123 6.89 8.02 -8.05
N ASN A 124 6.18 7.54 -9.08
CA ASN A 124 5.71 6.16 -9.15
C ASN A 124 6.85 5.15 -9.15
N ILE A 125 7.93 5.39 -9.91
CA ILE A 125 9.11 4.51 -9.94
C ILE A 125 9.77 4.46 -8.55
N VAL A 126 9.95 5.61 -7.90
CA VAL A 126 10.54 5.66 -6.55
C VAL A 126 9.66 4.89 -5.54
N LEU A 127 8.34 5.06 -5.60
CA LEU A 127 7.42 4.32 -4.74
C LEU A 127 7.45 2.81 -5.01
N ALA A 128 7.52 2.39 -6.27
CA ALA A 128 7.63 0.98 -6.63
C ALA A 128 8.94 0.36 -6.09
N ILE A 129 10.04 1.10 -6.13
CA ILE A 129 11.33 0.65 -5.55
C ILE A 129 11.22 0.53 -4.03
N ILE A 130 10.65 1.53 -3.34
CA ILE A 130 10.45 1.48 -1.87
C ILE A 130 9.55 0.30 -1.50
N HIS A 131 8.48 0.07 -2.25
CA HIS A 131 7.58 -1.06 -2.07
C HIS A 131 8.33 -2.40 -2.21
N ALA A 132 9.06 -2.59 -3.30
CA ALA A 132 9.85 -3.81 -3.54
C ALA A 132 10.89 -4.05 -2.44
N ILE A 133 11.62 -3.01 -2.01
CA ILE A 133 12.60 -3.11 -0.91
C ILE A 133 11.91 -3.56 0.37
N GLY A 134 10.77 -2.97 0.73
CA GLY A 134 10.01 -3.33 1.93
C GLY A 134 9.58 -4.79 1.91
N GLU A 135 9.05 -5.27 0.79
CA GLU A 135 8.62 -6.66 0.65
C GLU A 135 9.78 -7.66 0.67
N VAL A 136 10.87 -7.36 -0.06
CA VAL A 136 12.08 -8.20 -0.05
C VAL A 136 12.67 -8.28 1.36
N PHE A 137 12.74 -7.15 2.07
CA PHE A 137 13.26 -7.12 3.44
C PHE A 137 12.43 -8.00 4.39
N VAL A 138 11.11 -7.88 4.35
CA VAL A 138 10.21 -8.70 5.19
C VAL A 138 10.37 -10.19 4.87
N CYS A 139 10.43 -10.55 3.58
CA CYS A 139 10.66 -11.93 3.16
C CYS A 139 12.03 -12.44 3.64
N PHE A 140 13.08 -11.64 3.50
CA PHE A 140 14.42 -11.99 3.94
C PHE A 140 14.45 -12.29 5.45
N VAL A 141 13.88 -11.41 6.26
CA VAL A 141 13.80 -11.61 7.73
C VAL A 141 13.01 -12.87 8.06
N PHE A 142 11.84 -13.05 7.47
CA PHE A 142 10.98 -14.21 7.73
C PHE A 142 11.71 -15.54 7.44
N TYR A 143 12.34 -15.64 6.28
CA TYR A 143 13.00 -16.88 5.88
C TYR A 143 14.32 -17.11 6.61
N SER A 144 15.05 -16.07 6.99
CA SER A 144 16.22 -16.18 7.83
C SER A 144 15.90 -16.77 9.21
N VAL A 145 14.76 -16.38 9.77
CA VAL A 145 14.29 -16.90 11.07
C VAL A 145 13.76 -18.34 10.96
N THR A 146 13.14 -18.69 9.81
CA THR A 146 12.59 -20.03 9.59
C THR A 146 13.61 -21.06 9.09
N GLY A 147 14.89 -20.70 8.94
CA GLY A 147 15.99 -21.62 8.61
C GLY A 147 15.99 -22.13 7.17
N GLN A 148 15.45 -21.38 6.24
CA GLN A 148 15.47 -21.71 4.81
C GLN A 148 16.87 -21.47 4.18
N ASP A 149 17.19 -22.25 3.13
CA ASP A 149 18.44 -22.09 2.39
C ASP A 149 18.54 -20.71 1.71
N LEU A 150 19.45 -19.89 2.20
CA LEU A 150 19.60 -18.49 1.83
C LEU A 150 19.95 -18.28 0.35
N GLN A 151 20.69 -19.21 -0.28
CA GLN A 151 21.09 -19.05 -1.69
C GLN A 151 19.90 -19.24 -2.66
N LYS A 152 19.08 -20.28 -2.43
CA LYS A 152 17.84 -20.48 -3.21
C LYS A 152 16.86 -19.36 -2.95
N LEU A 153 16.84 -18.89 -1.71
CA LEU A 153 15.98 -17.82 -1.28
C LEU A 153 16.29 -16.49 -1.98
N LEU A 154 17.56 -16.10 -2.10
CA LEU A 154 17.95 -14.84 -2.75
C LEU A 154 17.42 -14.75 -4.18
N TYR A 155 17.53 -15.83 -4.97
CA TYR A 155 16.96 -15.85 -6.32
C TYR A 155 15.44 -15.62 -6.33
N VAL A 156 14.72 -16.36 -5.49
CA VAL A 156 13.25 -16.23 -5.35
C VAL A 156 12.86 -14.82 -4.89
N LEU A 157 13.58 -14.26 -3.93
CA LEU A 157 13.30 -12.93 -3.41
C LEU A 157 13.56 -11.83 -4.46
N PHE A 158 14.69 -11.87 -5.14
CA PHE A 158 14.99 -10.85 -6.14
C PHE A 158 14.09 -10.95 -7.37
N VAL A 159 13.82 -12.15 -7.87
CA VAL A 159 13.06 -12.34 -9.12
C VAL A 159 11.54 -12.29 -8.86
N LEU A 160 11.02 -13.12 -7.94
CA LEU A 160 9.57 -13.20 -7.74
C LEU A 160 9.02 -12.04 -6.91
N VAL A 161 9.73 -11.63 -5.86
CA VAL A 161 9.26 -10.54 -4.99
C VAL A 161 9.74 -9.20 -5.52
N GLY A 162 11.05 -9.02 -5.73
CA GLY A 162 11.60 -7.73 -6.13
C GLY A 162 11.09 -7.27 -7.50
N VAL A 163 11.38 -8.03 -8.56
CA VAL A 163 10.96 -7.67 -9.93
C VAL A 163 9.45 -7.79 -10.07
N GLY A 164 8.82 -8.83 -9.50
CA GLY A 164 7.38 -9.02 -9.54
C GLY A 164 6.62 -7.86 -8.90
N THR A 165 7.10 -7.32 -7.78
CA THR A 165 6.48 -6.17 -7.10
C THR A 165 6.64 -4.87 -7.89
N ILE A 166 7.76 -4.66 -8.58
CA ILE A 166 7.96 -3.47 -9.43
C ILE A 166 7.00 -3.47 -10.62
N ILE A 167 6.69 -4.65 -11.16
CA ILE A 167 5.80 -4.81 -12.33
C ILE A 167 4.32 -4.78 -11.91
N HIS A 168 4.00 -5.26 -10.72
CA HIS A 168 2.64 -5.32 -10.17
C HIS A 168 2.12 -3.96 -9.70
#